data_7ca0aba7db42757908f52689071e9ca5
#
_entry.id   7ca0aba7db42757908f52689071e9ca5
#
_cell.length_a   1.000
_cell.length_b   1.000
_cell.length_c   1.000
_cell.angle_alpha   90.00
_cell.angle_beta   90.00
_cell.angle_gamma   90.00
#
_symmetry.space_group_name_H-M   'P 1'
#
loop_
_entity.id
_entity.type
_entity.pdbx_description
1 polymer ?
#
loop_
_entity_poly.entity_id
_entity_poly.type
_entity_poly.pdbx_seq_one_letter_code
_entity_poly.pdbx_strand_id
1 'polypeptide(L)'
;MIDKSFVQKCQAFIEPNRFRLDEPMKLHTTFKIGGPADCLIFPASMEETEKVLALVSEYKLPLTILGNGSNVLVQDKGIRGVVVKFARPMAKIRHEGTRIIAGAGALLKDVSEAAAQSSLTGLEFACGIPGSIGGAIFMNAGAYDGEMKNVADTVRTVDREGRIHTYSRDELDLGYRHSRFQDNGEAIVEVELCLEPGDSSAIRAKMDDFTQRRESKQPLEMPSAGSTFKRPKGYFAGTLIQETGLKGLQVGGAQVSTKHAGFVVNATGNATAADVRGLIHEVQQRVYEKHGVMLHPEVRIIGEA
;
A
#
# COMPACT_ATOMS: atom_id res chain seq x y z
N MET A 1 -5.02 23.14 -11.70
CA MET A 1 -4.12 22.90 -12.88
C MET A 1 -2.70 23.07 -12.40
N ILE A 2 -1.80 22.16 -12.72
CA ILE A 2 -0.38 22.23 -12.32
C ILE A 2 0.32 23.38 -13.04
N ASP A 3 1.18 24.11 -12.33
CA ASP A 3 1.95 25.24 -12.87
C ASP A 3 2.92 24.77 -13.96
N LYS A 4 2.93 25.47 -15.10
CA LYS A 4 3.80 25.11 -16.24
C LYS A 4 5.30 25.18 -15.90
N SER A 5 5.71 26.11 -15.02
CA SER A 5 7.10 26.25 -14.58
C SER A 5 7.51 25.05 -13.71
N PHE A 6 6.64 24.54 -12.84
CA PHE A 6 6.84 23.31 -12.10
C PHE A 6 7.08 22.13 -13.05
N VAL A 7 6.22 21.99 -14.08
CA VAL A 7 6.34 20.92 -15.09
C VAL A 7 7.71 20.99 -15.77
N GLN A 8 8.11 22.18 -16.26
CA GLN A 8 9.40 22.37 -16.95
C GLN A 8 10.59 22.04 -16.04
N LYS A 9 10.54 22.49 -14.77
CA LYS A 9 11.63 22.17 -13.81
C LYS A 9 11.74 20.68 -13.54
N CYS A 10 10.61 19.97 -13.35
CA CYS A 10 10.61 18.52 -13.16
C CYS A 10 11.14 17.77 -14.40
N GLN A 11 10.72 18.16 -15.59
CA GLN A 11 11.12 17.55 -16.86
C GLN A 11 12.61 17.75 -17.18
N ALA A 12 13.30 18.67 -16.52
CA ALA A 12 14.75 18.85 -16.66
C ALA A 12 15.56 17.69 -16.07
N PHE A 13 14.99 16.88 -15.15
CA PHE A 13 15.71 15.76 -14.50
C PHE A 13 14.88 14.48 -14.39
N ILE A 14 13.56 14.52 -14.62
CA ILE A 14 12.70 13.33 -14.71
C ILE A 14 12.49 12.98 -16.18
N GLU A 15 12.76 11.73 -16.54
CA GLU A 15 12.53 11.24 -17.91
C GLU A 15 11.04 11.35 -18.31
N PRO A 16 10.72 11.64 -19.59
CA PRO A 16 9.35 11.87 -20.05
C PRO A 16 8.38 10.70 -19.76
N ASN A 17 8.85 9.47 -19.80
CA ASN A 17 8.06 8.27 -19.52
C ASN A 17 7.73 8.08 -18.03
N ARG A 18 8.39 8.84 -17.15
CA ARG A 18 8.22 8.83 -15.69
C ARG A 18 7.48 10.07 -15.15
N PHE A 19 6.96 10.92 -16.03
CA PHE A 19 6.20 12.12 -15.72
C PHE A 19 4.89 12.12 -16.51
N ARG A 20 3.75 12.19 -15.86
CA ARG A 20 2.43 12.11 -16.49
C ARG A 20 1.51 13.20 -15.95
N LEU A 21 0.75 13.82 -16.81
CA LEU A 21 -0.32 14.76 -16.47
C LEU A 21 -1.69 14.10 -16.71
N ASP A 22 -2.67 14.47 -15.90
CA ASP A 22 -4.06 13.97 -15.99
C ASP A 22 -4.15 12.41 -16.04
N GLU A 23 -3.27 11.76 -15.29
CA GLU A 23 -3.11 10.30 -15.33
C GLU A 23 -4.20 9.58 -14.54
N PRO A 24 -4.97 8.66 -15.17
CA PRO A 24 -6.02 7.91 -14.49
C PRO A 24 -5.48 7.01 -13.39
N MET A 25 -5.80 7.29 -12.13
CA MET A 25 -5.28 6.53 -10.98
C MET A 25 -5.79 5.10 -10.89
N LYS A 26 -6.87 4.75 -11.58
CA LYS A 26 -7.32 3.35 -11.74
C LYS A 26 -6.25 2.43 -12.36
N LEU A 27 -5.30 2.98 -13.11
CA LEU A 27 -4.15 2.25 -13.69
C LEU A 27 -3.04 1.99 -12.66
N HIS A 28 -3.10 2.65 -11.50
CA HIS A 28 -2.05 2.68 -10.49
C HIS A 28 -2.47 2.12 -9.14
N THR A 29 -3.67 1.55 -9.04
CA THR A 29 -4.20 0.89 -7.85
C THR A 29 -4.61 -0.55 -8.14
N THR A 30 -4.50 -1.44 -7.16
CA THR A 30 -4.97 -2.83 -7.29
C THR A 30 -6.51 -2.92 -7.32
N PHE A 31 -7.20 -1.91 -6.83
CA PHE A 31 -8.66 -1.83 -6.89
C PHE A 31 -9.17 -1.48 -8.30
N LYS A 32 -8.29 -0.92 -9.16
CA LYS A 32 -8.62 -0.44 -10.50
C LYS A 32 -9.74 0.58 -10.51
N ILE A 33 -9.79 1.42 -9.49
CA ILE A 33 -10.73 2.53 -9.30
C ILE A 33 -9.94 3.80 -9.05
N GLY A 34 -10.41 4.94 -9.56
CA GLY A 34 -9.86 6.27 -9.29
C GLY A 34 -9.86 7.17 -10.51
N GLY A 35 -10.24 8.43 -10.29
CA GLY A 35 -10.14 9.53 -11.24
C GLY A 35 -8.68 9.94 -11.49
N PRO A 36 -8.44 11.00 -12.29
CA PRO A 36 -7.11 11.41 -12.69
C PRO A 36 -6.32 12.10 -11.57
N ALA A 37 -5.01 11.88 -11.53
CA ALA A 37 -4.09 12.74 -10.80
C ALA A 37 -3.69 13.92 -11.68
N ASP A 38 -3.61 15.14 -11.13
CA ASP A 38 -3.15 16.29 -11.90
C ASP A 38 -1.73 16.07 -12.43
N CYS A 39 -0.86 15.48 -11.61
CA CYS A 39 0.52 15.14 -11.99
C CYS A 39 0.93 13.86 -11.25
N LEU A 40 1.47 12.88 -11.97
CA LEU A 40 2.05 11.64 -11.43
C LEU A 40 3.52 11.54 -11.83
N ILE A 41 4.39 11.36 -10.83
CA ILE A 41 5.84 11.27 -11.00
C ILE A 41 6.36 9.95 -10.42
N PHE A 42 7.27 9.29 -11.17
CA PHE A 42 7.97 8.08 -10.77
C PHE A 42 9.47 8.38 -10.59
N PRO A 43 9.95 8.76 -9.40
CA PRO A 43 11.37 8.92 -9.17
C PRO A 43 12.13 7.60 -9.39
N ALA A 44 13.36 7.67 -9.89
CA ALA A 44 14.24 6.51 -10.08
C ALA A 44 15.39 6.48 -9.07
N SER A 45 15.54 7.51 -8.27
CA SER A 45 16.58 7.59 -7.25
C SER A 45 16.12 8.43 -6.05
N MET A 46 16.87 8.35 -4.97
CA MET A 46 16.69 9.20 -3.80
C MET A 46 16.89 10.68 -4.18
N GLU A 47 17.93 10.99 -4.96
CA GLU A 47 18.22 12.34 -5.42
C GLU A 47 17.06 12.94 -6.25
N GLU A 48 16.46 12.17 -7.14
CA GLU A 48 15.27 12.62 -7.88
C GLU A 48 14.10 12.88 -6.92
N THR A 49 13.94 12.02 -5.89
CA THR A 49 12.89 12.20 -4.88
C THR A 49 13.10 13.50 -4.10
N GLU A 50 14.32 13.78 -3.65
CA GLU A 50 14.69 15.04 -2.97
C GLU A 50 14.32 16.25 -3.82
N LYS A 51 14.74 16.26 -5.07
CA LYS A 51 14.46 17.37 -6.01
C LYS A 51 12.96 17.55 -6.26
N VAL A 52 12.21 16.46 -6.45
CA VAL A 52 10.77 16.52 -6.66
C VAL A 52 10.06 17.07 -5.44
N LEU A 53 10.38 16.58 -4.23
CA LEU A 53 9.71 17.02 -3.00
C LEU A 53 10.05 18.49 -2.68
N ALA A 54 11.30 18.90 -2.85
CA ALA A 54 11.70 20.29 -2.70
C ALA A 54 10.92 21.22 -3.66
N LEU A 55 10.75 20.83 -4.93
CA LEU A 55 9.95 21.58 -5.88
C LEU A 55 8.46 21.61 -5.49
N VAL A 56 7.89 20.49 -5.05
CA VAL A 56 6.51 20.44 -4.57
C VAL A 56 6.31 21.43 -3.42
N SER A 57 7.26 21.50 -2.49
CA SER A 57 7.27 22.46 -1.38
C SER A 57 7.41 23.91 -1.85
N GLU A 58 8.38 24.21 -2.75
CA GLU A 58 8.59 25.55 -3.34
C GLU A 58 7.30 26.09 -3.98
N TYR A 59 6.61 25.24 -4.75
CA TYR A 59 5.36 25.60 -5.43
C TYR A 59 4.11 25.45 -4.55
N LYS A 60 4.25 25.03 -3.29
CA LYS A 60 3.16 24.79 -2.33
C LYS A 60 2.05 23.90 -2.88
N LEU A 61 2.42 22.88 -3.64
CA LEU A 61 1.47 21.95 -4.23
C LEU A 61 1.04 20.86 -3.21
N PRO A 62 -0.20 20.40 -3.26
CA PRO A 62 -0.60 19.20 -2.53
C PRO A 62 0.26 18.01 -2.95
N LEU A 63 0.66 17.19 -1.98
CA LEU A 63 1.49 16.00 -2.20
C LEU A 63 0.77 14.74 -1.72
N THR A 64 0.75 13.74 -2.57
CA THR A 64 0.33 12.37 -2.22
C THR A 64 1.47 11.41 -2.53
N ILE A 65 1.88 10.59 -1.56
CA ILE A 65 2.88 9.54 -1.75
C ILE A 65 2.18 8.21 -1.91
N LEU A 66 2.57 7.44 -2.92
CA LEU A 66 1.95 6.17 -3.26
C LEU A 66 3.02 5.10 -3.50
N GLY A 67 2.82 3.93 -2.90
CA GLY A 67 3.55 2.71 -3.27
C GLY A 67 2.80 1.93 -4.37
N ASN A 68 2.59 0.63 -4.16
CA ASN A 68 1.88 -0.21 -5.14
C ASN A 68 0.37 0.09 -5.28
N GLY A 69 -0.22 0.93 -4.43
CA GLY A 69 -1.65 1.26 -4.48
C GLY A 69 -2.57 0.12 -4.07
N SER A 70 -2.11 -0.79 -3.19
CA SER A 70 -2.83 -2.00 -2.79
C SER A 70 -3.73 -1.84 -1.56
N ASN A 71 -3.69 -0.67 -0.90
CA ASN A 71 -4.55 -0.36 0.26
C ASN A 71 -5.20 1.02 0.13
N VAL A 72 -5.50 1.45 -1.09
CA VAL A 72 -6.11 2.77 -1.34
C VAL A 72 -7.33 2.66 -2.25
N LEU A 73 -8.29 3.53 -1.99
CA LEU A 73 -9.41 3.87 -2.86
C LEU A 73 -9.21 5.32 -3.30
N VAL A 74 -8.88 5.55 -4.55
CA VAL A 74 -8.82 6.89 -5.12
C VAL A 74 -10.22 7.30 -5.55
N GLN A 75 -10.66 8.48 -5.12
CA GLN A 75 -12.00 9.00 -5.39
C GLN A 75 -12.18 9.41 -6.85
N ASP A 76 -13.44 9.58 -7.28
CA ASP A 76 -13.81 9.66 -8.70
C ASP A 76 -13.32 10.94 -9.38
N LYS A 77 -13.21 12.07 -8.67
CA LYS A 77 -12.61 13.30 -9.22
C LYS A 77 -11.07 13.26 -9.22
N GLY A 78 -10.47 12.23 -8.60
CA GLY A 78 -9.03 12.01 -8.62
C GLY A 78 -8.26 12.80 -7.57
N ILE A 79 -6.96 13.03 -7.81
CA ILE A 79 -6.03 13.61 -6.84
C ILE A 79 -5.51 14.94 -7.36
N ARG A 80 -5.69 16.02 -6.56
CA ARG A 80 -5.13 17.33 -6.87
C ARG A 80 -3.68 17.42 -6.43
N GLY A 81 -2.89 18.17 -7.19
CA GLY A 81 -1.47 18.36 -6.94
C GLY A 81 -0.61 17.25 -7.52
N VAL A 82 0.43 16.85 -6.80
CA VAL A 82 1.45 15.91 -7.25
C VAL A 82 1.32 14.57 -6.52
N VAL A 83 1.24 13.49 -7.29
CA VAL A 83 1.38 12.13 -6.78
C VAL A 83 2.80 11.66 -7.08
N VAL A 84 3.56 11.31 -6.05
CA VAL A 84 4.86 10.64 -6.16
C VAL A 84 4.65 9.16 -5.92
N LYS A 85 4.90 8.33 -6.96
CA LYS A 85 4.71 6.88 -6.88
C LYS A 85 6.04 6.15 -6.92
N PHE A 86 6.35 5.44 -5.83
CA PHE A 86 7.49 4.51 -5.80
C PHE A 86 7.11 3.18 -6.46
N ALA A 87 7.78 2.88 -7.56
CA ALA A 87 7.54 1.73 -8.40
C ALA A 87 8.86 1.08 -8.84
N ARG A 88 8.84 0.33 -9.94
CA ARG A 88 10.00 -0.41 -10.45
C ARG A 88 11.32 0.37 -10.51
N PRO A 89 11.37 1.67 -10.88
CA PRO A 89 12.64 2.42 -10.86
C PRO A 89 13.31 2.48 -9.47
N MET A 90 12.52 2.46 -8.39
CA MET A 90 12.97 2.45 -7.00
C MET A 90 12.82 1.05 -6.34
N ALA A 91 12.98 -0.04 -7.10
CA ALA A 91 12.75 -1.42 -6.63
C ALA A 91 14.05 -2.24 -6.49
N LYS A 92 15.22 -1.59 -6.41
CA LYS A 92 16.49 -2.29 -6.24
C LYS A 92 16.52 -3.02 -4.89
N ILE A 93 16.91 -4.29 -4.90
CA ILE A 93 17.09 -5.11 -3.70
C ILE A 93 18.57 -5.52 -3.61
N ARG A 94 19.16 -5.42 -2.42
CA ARG A 94 20.52 -5.84 -2.12
C ARG A 94 20.50 -6.75 -0.90
N HIS A 95 21.42 -7.69 -0.85
CA HIS A 95 21.64 -8.59 0.27
C HIS A 95 23.04 -8.38 0.84
N GLU A 96 23.17 -8.19 2.15
CA GLU A 96 24.43 -7.96 2.87
C GLU A 96 24.41 -8.73 4.21
N GLY A 97 25.01 -9.93 4.24
CA GLY A 97 24.97 -10.79 5.43
C GLY A 97 23.57 -11.24 5.80
N THR A 98 23.05 -10.81 6.94
CA THR A 98 21.67 -11.07 7.38
C THR A 98 20.70 -9.93 7.04
N ARG A 99 21.14 -8.97 6.26
CA ARG A 99 20.36 -7.77 5.91
C ARG A 99 19.85 -7.81 4.49
N ILE A 100 18.60 -7.41 4.30
CA ILE A 100 18.02 -7.12 3.00
C ILE A 100 17.75 -5.62 2.95
N ILE A 101 18.33 -4.94 1.95
CA ILE A 101 18.15 -3.52 1.72
C ILE A 101 17.34 -3.34 0.44
N ALA A 102 16.19 -2.70 0.52
CA ALA A 102 15.25 -2.57 -0.59
C ALA A 102 14.78 -1.13 -0.77
N GLY A 103 14.80 -0.66 -2.01
CA GLY A 103 14.17 0.60 -2.40
C GLY A 103 12.65 0.52 -2.22
N ALA A 104 12.01 1.62 -1.83
CA ALA A 104 10.60 1.68 -1.42
C ALA A 104 9.59 1.13 -2.45
N GLY A 105 9.96 1.12 -3.74
CA GLY A 105 9.15 0.57 -4.83
C GLY A 105 9.24 -0.94 -5.01
N ALA A 106 10.15 -1.65 -4.31
CA ALA A 106 10.27 -3.09 -4.39
C ALA A 106 9.00 -3.77 -3.86
N LEU A 107 8.48 -4.74 -4.59
CA LEU A 107 7.31 -5.50 -4.15
C LEU A 107 7.70 -6.43 -2.99
N LEU A 108 6.83 -6.54 -1.99
CA LEU A 108 7.05 -7.44 -0.85
C LEU A 108 7.31 -8.88 -1.26
N LYS A 109 6.64 -9.35 -2.31
CA LYS A 109 6.89 -10.66 -2.91
C LYS A 109 8.36 -10.81 -3.34
N ASP A 110 8.90 -9.82 -4.03
CA ASP A 110 10.29 -9.88 -4.54
C ASP A 110 11.30 -9.77 -3.41
N VAL A 111 11.01 -8.96 -2.37
CA VAL A 111 11.84 -8.83 -1.16
C VAL A 111 11.84 -10.14 -0.35
N SER A 112 10.67 -10.77 -0.18
CA SER A 112 10.53 -12.07 0.49
C SER A 112 11.25 -13.19 -0.27
N GLU A 113 11.16 -13.17 -1.60
CA GLU A 113 11.86 -14.11 -2.47
C GLU A 113 13.39 -13.94 -2.37
N ALA A 114 13.90 -12.70 -2.36
CA ALA A 114 15.32 -12.42 -2.18
C ALA A 114 15.85 -12.92 -0.81
N ALA A 115 15.05 -12.77 0.26
CA ALA A 115 15.39 -13.29 1.58
C ALA A 115 15.46 -14.83 1.55
N ALA A 116 14.48 -15.50 0.95
CA ALA A 116 14.46 -16.96 0.83
C ALA A 116 15.62 -17.53 -0.01
N GLN A 117 15.99 -16.85 -1.11
CA GLN A 117 17.16 -17.21 -1.92
C GLN A 117 18.48 -17.09 -1.16
N SER A 118 18.52 -16.21 -0.16
CA SER A 118 19.67 -15.99 0.72
C SER A 118 19.61 -16.87 2.00
N SER A 119 18.66 -17.81 2.09
CA SER A 119 18.42 -18.65 3.28
C SER A 119 18.19 -17.81 4.55
N LEU A 120 17.47 -16.70 4.43
CA LEU A 120 17.10 -15.83 5.53
C LEU A 120 15.61 -15.99 5.87
N THR A 121 15.32 -16.32 7.15
CA THR A 121 13.96 -16.48 7.69
C THR A 121 13.47 -15.19 8.35
N GLY A 122 12.15 -15.07 8.53
CA GLY A 122 11.48 -13.95 9.20
C GLY A 122 10.60 -13.11 8.27
N LEU A 123 10.72 -13.27 6.94
CA LEU A 123 9.96 -12.51 5.96
C LEU A 123 8.94 -13.35 5.14
N GLU A 124 8.73 -14.62 5.51
CA GLU A 124 7.83 -15.53 4.78
C GLU A 124 6.37 -15.02 4.77
N PHE A 125 5.94 -14.35 5.84
CA PHE A 125 4.59 -13.79 5.96
C PHE A 125 4.26 -12.78 4.84
N ALA A 126 5.30 -12.17 4.26
CA ALA A 126 5.17 -11.09 3.28
C ALA A 126 5.00 -11.58 1.84
N CYS A 127 5.28 -12.87 1.54
CA CYS A 127 5.34 -13.42 0.18
C CYS A 127 4.07 -13.18 -0.66
N GLY A 128 2.90 -13.16 -0.02
CA GLY A 128 1.61 -12.96 -0.68
C GLY A 128 1.01 -11.56 -0.53
N ILE A 129 1.64 -10.64 0.19
CA ILE A 129 1.09 -9.27 0.37
C ILE A 129 1.36 -8.44 -0.89
N PRO A 130 0.31 -7.87 -1.56
CA PRO A 130 0.46 -7.20 -2.86
C PRO A 130 0.98 -5.76 -2.74
N GLY A 131 1.74 -5.44 -1.70
CA GLY A 131 2.29 -4.12 -1.42
C GLY A 131 3.72 -3.93 -1.88
N SER A 132 4.19 -2.67 -1.94
CA SER A 132 5.60 -2.34 -1.98
C SER A 132 6.17 -2.25 -0.57
N ILE A 133 7.50 -2.40 -0.41
CA ILE A 133 8.16 -2.38 0.90
C ILE A 133 7.96 -1.03 1.62
N GLY A 134 8.01 0.11 0.90
CA GLY A 134 7.72 1.41 1.50
C GLY A 134 6.28 1.50 2.02
N GLY A 135 5.30 1.01 1.24
CA GLY A 135 3.89 0.93 1.69
C GLY A 135 3.70 -0.05 2.85
N ALA A 136 4.49 -1.11 2.91
CA ALA A 136 4.44 -2.08 4.00
C ALA A 136 4.95 -1.50 5.33
N ILE A 137 6.05 -0.75 5.31
CA ILE A 137 6.53 -0.01 6.50
C ILE A 137 5.51 1.06 6.91
N PHE A 138 4.98 1.83 5.95
CA PHE A 138 3.98 2.86 6.22
C PHE A 138 2.76 2.33 6.98
N MET A 139 2.33 1.09 6.67
CA MET A 139 1.16 0.44 7.28
C MET A 139 1.52 -0.57 8.37
N ASN A 140 2.80 -0.79 8.70
CA ASN A 140 3.24 -1.96 9.46
C ASN A 140 2.51 -3.22 8.97
N ALA A 141 2.64 -3.52 7.68
CA ALA A 141 1.91 -4.62 7.05
C ALA A 141 2.25 -5.96 7.72
N GLY A 142 1.23 -6.78 7.90
CA GLY A 142 1.38 -8.09 8.52
C GLY A 142 0.34 -9.10 8.04
N ALA A 143 0.70 -10.38 8.12
CA ALA A 143 -0.12 -11.54 7.84
C ALA A 143 0.45 -12.76 8.57
N TYR A 144 -0.39 -13.76 8.89
CA TYR A 144 0.06 -15.05 9.47
C TYR A 144 0.99 -14.89 10.69
N ASP A 145 0.60 -13.99 11.62
CA ASP A 145 1.31 -13.65 12.86
C ASP A 145 2.70 -12.98 12.68
N GLY A 146 3.09 -12.67 11.44
CA GLY A 146 4.26 -11.84 11.12
C GLY A 146 3.85 -10.42 10.74
N GLU A 147 4.69 -9.44 11.04
CA GLU A 147 4.52 -8.03 10.67
C GLU A 147 5.87 -7.35 10.41
N MET A 148 5.86 -6.20 9.69
CA MET A 148 7.10 -5.48 9.35
C MET A 148 7.90 -5.06 10.58
N LYS A 149 7.24 -4.74 11.71
CA LYS A 149 7.89 -4.42 12.99
C LYS A 149 8.90 -5.47 13.44
N ASN A 150 8.66 -6.75 13.13
CA ASN A 150 9.51 -7.83 13.58
C ASN A 150 10.87 -7.85 12.87
N VAL A 151 10.94 -7.30 11.65
CA VAL A 151 12.11 -7.39 10.76
C VAL A 151 12.68 -6.05 10.32
N ALA A 152 11.92 -4.96 10.41
CA ALA A 152 12.40 -3.62 10.06
C ALA A 152 13.54 -3.19 11.00
N ASP A 153 14.62 -2.69 10.43
CA ASP A 153 15.79 -2.23 11.17
C ASP A 153 16.03 -0.72 10.97
N THR A 154 16.25 -0.31 9.73
CA THR A 154 16.50 1.09 9.37
C THR A 154 15.62 1.51 8.22
N VAL A 155 15.09 2.73 8.27
CA VAL A 155 14.30 3.33 7.20
C VAL A 155 14.87 4.70 6.83
N ARG A 156 15.11 4.91 5.54
CA ARG A 156 15.51 6.21 5.00
C ARG A 156 14.31 6.87 4.33
N THR A 157 14.16 8.16 4.60
CA THR A 157 13.05 8.97 4.09
C THR A 157 13.53 10.26 3.48
N VAL A 158 12.63 10.91 2.77
CA VAL A 158 12.79 12.31 2.32
C VAL A 158 11.60 13.10 2.86
N ASP A 159 11.86 14.21 3.54
CA ASP A 159 10.81 15.10 4.04
C ASP A 159 10.22 15.98 2.93
N ARG A 160 9.27 16.81 3.28
CA ARG A 160 8.58 17.69 2.30
C ARG A 160 9.48 18.78 1.73
N GLU A 161 10.57 19.12 2.41
CA GLU A 161 11.58 20.08 1.98
C GLU A 161 12.69 19.44 1.15
N GLY A 162 12.64 18.14 0.92
CA GLY A 162 13.64 17.39 0.16
C GLY A 162 14.86 16.99 0.97
N ARG A 163 14.81 16.99 2.32
CA ARG A 163 15.93 16.57 3.18
C ARG A 163 15.82 15.09 3.52
N ILE A 164 16.97 14.41 3.54
CA ILE A 164 17.06 13.00 3.90
C ILE A 164 17.07 12.85 5.42
N HIS A 165 16.31 11.86 5.91
CA HIS A 165 16.33 11.40 7.29
C HIS A 165 16.56 9.90 7.34
N THR A 166 17.12 9.42 8.45
CA THR A 166 17.33 7.99 8.72
C THR A 166 16.80 7.69 10.10
N TYR A 167 15.97 6.67 10.20
CA TYR A 167 15.32 6.23 11.42
C TYR A 167 15.70 4.80 11.74
N SER A 168 16.13 4.58 12.97
CA SER A 168 16.35 3.24 13.54
C SER A 168 15.03 2.58 13.93
N ARG A 169 15.04 1.27 14.16
CA ARG A 169 13.88 0.46 14.53
C ARG A 169 12.99 1.10 15.60
N ASP A 170 13.58 1.59 16.69
CA ASP A 170 12.84 2.14 17.83
C ASP A 170 12.15 3.47 17.51
N GLU A 171 12.61 4.15 16.48
CA GLU A 171 12.06 5.44 16.04
C GLU A 171 10.93 5.28 15.02
N LEU A 172 10.68 4.08 14.48
CA LEU A 172 9.67 3.84 13.44
C LEU A 172 8.23 3.93 13.96
N ASP A 173 8.01 3.80 15.27
CA ASP A 173 6.71 3.78 15.93
C ASP A 173 5.70 2.84 15.24
N LEU A 174 6.12 1.60 15.01
CA LEU A 174 5.32 0.60 14.30
C LEU A 174 4.28 -0.03 15.25
N GLY A 175 3.03 0.28 14.99
CA GLY A 175 1.85 -0.27 15.65
C GLY A 175 0.89 -0.97 14.69
N TYR A 176 -0.28 -1.41 15.18
CA TYR A 176 -1.30 -2.02 14.33
C TYR A 176 -1.79 -1.04 13.25
N ARG A 177 -1.43 -1.28 12.00
CA ARG A 177 -1.72 -0.42 10.84
C ARG A 177 -1.26 1.03 11.02
N HIS A 178 -0.13 1.21 11.72
CA HIS A 178 0.45 2.49 12.06
C HIS A 178 1.96 2.50 11.89
N SER A 179 2.51 3.66 11.54
CA SER A 179 3.93 4.04 11.62
C SER A 179 4.05 5.55 11.75
N ARG A 180 5.15 6.05 12.28
CA ARG A 180 5.44 7.49 12.38
C ARG A 180 5.28 8.25 11.06
N PHE A 181 5.45 7.57 9.94
CA PHE A 181 5.35 8.18 8.59
C PHE A 181 3.93 8.56 8.21
N GLN A 182 2.93 8.06 8.94
CA GLN A 182 1.53 8.52 8.80
C GLN A 182 1.33 9.89 9.45
N ASP A 183 2.15 10.24 10.45
CA ASP A 183 2.03 11.48 11.21
C ASP A 183 2.91 12.59 10.64
N ASN A 184 4.16 12.27 10.24
CA ASN A 184 5.10 13.25 9.71
C ASN A 184 4.98 13.46 8.18
N GLY A 185 4.38 12.51 7.45
CA GLY A 185 4.14 12.60 6.02
C GLY A 185 5.40 12.53 5.14
N GLU A 186 6.49 12.00 5.68
CA GLU A 186 7.74 11.78 4.93
C GLU A 186 7.62 10.62 3.93
N ALA A 187 8.36 10.74 2.83
CA ALA A 187 8.43 9.73 1.79
C ALA A 187 9.48 8.66 2.14
N ILE A 188 9.05 7.44 2.39
CA ILE A 188 9.97 6.30 2.55
C ILE A 188 10.63 6.01 1.21
N VAL A 189 11.96 5.97 1.16
CA VAL A 189 12.74 5.76 -0.08
C VAL A 189 13.57 4.48 -0.06
N GLU A 190 14.04 4.04 1.11
CA GLU A 190 14.80 2.80 1.30
C GLU A 190 14.49 2.19 2.66
N VAL A 191 14.44 0.86 2.71
CA VAL A 191 14.17 0.09 3.92
C VAL A 191 15.25 -0.97 4.06
N GLU A 192 15.84 -1.06 5.24
CA GLU A 192 16.73 -2.13 5.65
C GLU A 192 16.00 -3.06 6.61
N LEU A 193 16.05 -4.35 6.32
CA LEU A 193 15.50 -5.42 7.14
C LEU A 193 16.63 -6.23 7.75
N CYS A 194 16.52 -6.59 9.02
CA CYS A 194 17.42 -7.52 9.70
C CYS A 194 16.69 -8.85 9.89
N LEU A 195 17.24 -9.90 9.28
CA LEU A 195 16.67 -11.24 9.24
C LEU A 195 17.63 -12.23 9.92
N GLU A 196 17.22 -13.50 10.06
CA GLU A 196 18.02 -14.55 10.65
C GLU A 196 18.35 -15.63 9.62
N PRO A 197 19.52 -16.29 9.71
CA PRO A 197 19.79 -17.48 8.91
C PRO A 197 18.78 -18.59 9.24
N GLY A 198 18.30 -19.29 8.21
CA GLY A 198 17.32 -20.36 8.38
C GLY A 198 17.50 -21.50 7.38
N ASP A 199 16.79 -22.59 7.61
CA ASP A 199 16.76 -23.71 6.66
C ASP A 199 15.96 -23.35 5.41
N SER A 200 16.59 -23.41 4.25
CA SER A 200 15.99 -22.99 2.97
C SER A 200 14.71 -23.80 2.63
N SER A 201 14.69 -25.10 2.97
CA SER A 201 13.54 -25.97 2.71
C SER A 201 12.35 -25.58 3.59
N ALA A 202 12.60 -25.28 4.87
CA ALA A 202 11.57 -24.83 5.80
C ALA A 202 11.01 -23.46 5.43
N ILE A 203 11.87 -22.51 5.01
CA ILE A 203 11.46 -21.20 4.51
C ILE A 203 10.53 -21.36 3.30
N ARG A 204 10.92 -22.15 2.30
CA ARG A 204 10.11 -22.40 1.11
C ARG A 204 8.76 -23.04 1.44
N ALA A 205 8.78 -24.10 2.25
CA ALA A 205 7.56 -24.78 2.65
C ALA A 205 6.58 -23.84 3.36
N LYS A 206 7.08 -22.92 4.19
CA LYS A 206 6.26 -21.92 4.88
C LYS A 206 5.68 -20.86 3.91
N MET A 207 6.48 -20.39 2.94
CA MET A 207 5.99 -19.47 1.90
C MET A 207 4.92 -20.13 1.03
N ASP A 208 5.10 -21.39 0.66
CA ASP A 208 4.13 -22.14 -0.15
C ASP A 208 2.82 -22.35 0.62
N ASP A 209 2.88 -22.73 1.90
CA ASP A 209 1.71 -22.85 2.76
C ASP A 209 0.94 -21.50 2.86
N PHE A 210 1.64 -20.39 3.09
CA PHE A 210 1.00 -19.07 3.17
C PHE A 210 0.38 -18.65 1.83
N THR A 211 1.04 -18.94 0.72
CA THR A 211 0.52 -18.68 -0.62
C THR A 211 -0.75 -19.50 -0.86
N GLN A 212 -0.73 -20.81 -0.61
CA GLN A 212 -1.88 -21.68 -0.79
C GLN A 212 -3.08 -21.28 0.09
N ARG A 213 -2.85 -20.93 1.36
CA ARG A 213 -3.91 -20.42 2.26
C ARG A 213 -4.50 -19.12 1.74
N ARG A 214 -3.69 -18.25 1.14
CA ARG A 214 -4.15 -16.99 0.58
C ARG A 214 -4.99 -17.20 -0.67
N GLU A 215 -4.51 -18.00 -1.61
CA GLU A 215 -5.20 -18.34 -2.85
C GLU A 215 -6.54 -19.03 -2.60
N SER A 216 -6.60 -19.93 -1.62
CA SER A 216 -7.84 -20.64 -1.29
C SER A 216 -8.89 -19.73 -0.64
N LYS A 217 -8.49 -18.70 0.12
CA LYS A 217 -9.40 -17.91 0.96
C LYS A 217 -9.71 -16.50 0.43
N GLN A 218 -8.81 -15.89 -0.34
CA GLN A 218 -8.95 -14.49 -0.80
C GLN A 218 -9.34 -14.41 -2.27
N PRO A 219 -10.11 -13.37 -2.68
CA PRO A 219 -10.56 -13.17 -4.06
C PRO A 219 -9.44 -12.52 -4.91
N LEU A 220 -8.30 -13.20 -5.08
CA LEU A 220 -7.12 -12.66 -5.76
C LEU A 220 -7.35 -12.41 -7.25
N GLU A 221 -8.33 -13.08 -7.82
CA GLU A 221 -8.76 -12.94 -9.23
C GLU A 221 -9.54 -11.64 -9.49
N MET A 222 -10.02 -10.96 -8.42
CA MET A 222 -10.82 -9.75 -8.54
C MET A 222 -10.08 -8.51 -8.03
N PRO A 223 -10.19 -7.35 -8.72
CA PRO A 223 -9.58 -6.12 -8.25
C PRO A 223 -10.14 -5.70 -6.87
N SER A 224 -9.25 -5.43 -5.92
CA SER A 224 -9.59 -4.99 -4.56
C SER A 224 -8.43 -4.22 -3.93
N ALA A 225 -8.67 -3.61 -2.77
CA ALA A 225 -7.65 -3.00 -1.92
C ALA A 225 -7.36 -3.83 -0.65
N GLY A 226 -7.43 -5.17 -0.76
CA GLY A 226 -7.24 -6.05 0.39
C GLY A 226 -8.44 -6.06 1.34
N SER A 227 -8.18 -6.30 2.63
CA SER A 227 -9.21 -6.23 3.68
C SER A 227 -9.76 -4.81 3.79
N THR A 228 -11.08 -4.68 3.66
CA THR A 228 -11.74 -3.36 3.63
C THR A 228 -11.83 -2.72 5.01
N PHE A 229 -11.95 -3.54 6.07
CA PHE A 229 -12.16 -3.07 7.44
C PHE A 229 -11.04 -3.53 8.38
N LYS A 230 -10.69 -2.67 9.33
CA LYS A 230 -9.81 -3.00 10.47
C LYS A 230 -10.46 -4.08 11.32
N ARG A 231 -9.63 -4.86 12.00
CA ARG A 231 -10.11 -5.86 12.97
C ARG A 231 -10.70 -5.15 14.20
N PRO A 232 -11.99 -5.31 14.51
CA PRO A 232 -12.56 -4.76 15.74
C PRO A 232 -12.02 -5.50 16.96
N LYS A 233 -11.95 -4.80 18.11
CA LYS A 233 -11.48 -5.41 19.37
C LYS A 233 -12.36 -6.59 19.74
N GLY A 234 -11.79 -7.77 19.89
CA GLY A 234 -12.50 -9.00 20.26
C GLY A 234 -13.24 -9.72 19.12
N TYR A 235 -13.21 -9.19 17.89
CA TYR A 235 -13.94 -9.74 16.75
C TYR A 235 -13.09 -9.83 15.49
N PHE A 236 -13.63 -10.49 14.47
CA PHE A 236 -13.10 -10.46 13.11
C PHE A 236 -14.12 -9.79 12.19
N ALA A 237 -13.74 -8.74 11.48
CA ALA A 237 -14.65 -8.01 10.60
C ALA A 237 -15.31 -8.92 9.55
N GLY A 238 -14.53 -9.80 8.90
CA GLY A 238 -15.07 -10.75 7.92
C GLY A 238 -16.13 -11.71 8.49
N THR A 239 -15.96 -12.17 9.75
CA THR A 239 -16.94 -13.01 10.43
C THR A 239 -18.23 -12.26 10.67
N LEU A 240 -18.18 -11.05 11.24
CA LEU A 240 -19.36 -10.22 11.48
C LEU A 240 -20.13 -9.94 10.18
N ILE A 241 -19.43 -9.60 9.10
CA ILE A 241 -20.02 -9.34 7.78
C ILE A 241 -20.69 -10.60 7.22
N GLN A 242 -20.04 -11.76 7.35
CA GLN A 242 -20.60 -13.03 6.91
C GLN A 242 -21.83 -13.45 7.73
N GLU A 243 -21.78 -13.34 9.04
CA GLU A 243 -22.91 -13.64 9.94
C GLU A 243 -24.10 -12.69 9.72
N THR A 244 -23.84 -11.46 9.28
CA THR A 244 -24.86 -10.51 8.85
C THR A 244 -25.50 -10.90 7.50
N GLY A 245 -24.93 -11.87 6.77
CA GLY A 245 -25.46 -12.34 5.49
C GLY A 245 -25.12 -11.43 4.32
N LEU A 246 -24.01 -10.66 4.40
CA LEU A 246 -23.68 -9.62 3.42
C LEU A 246 -22.76 -10.06 2.29
N LYS A 247 -22.31 -11.33 2.23
CA LYS A 247 -21.59 -11.86 1.07
C LYS A 247 -22.41 -11.69 -0.19
N GLY A 248 -21.80 -11.11 -1.24
CA GLY A 248 -22.48 -10.84 -2.50
C GLY A 248 -23.32 -9.55 -2.52
N LEU A 249 -23.48 -8.84 -1.39
CA LEU A 249 -24.13 -7.52 -1.38
C LEU A 249 -23.40 -6.59 -2.35
N GLN A 250 -24.16 -5.94 -3.23
CA GLN A 250 -23.63 -5.11 -4.31
C GLN A 250 -24.25 -3.72 -4.28
N VAL A 251 -23.41 -2.70 -4.52
CA VAL A 251 -23.80 -1.31 -4.77
C VAL A 251 -23.08 -0.86 -6.05
N GLY A 252 -23.84 -0.53 -7.08
CA GLY A 252 -23.26 -0.24 -8.39
C GLY A 252 -22.36 -1.37 -8.89
N GLY A 253 -21.09 -1.06 -9.18
CA GLY A 253 -20.08 -2.03 -9.60
C GLY A 253 -19.28 -2.69 -8.47
N ALA A 254 -19.45 -2.23 -7.21
CA ALA A 254 -18.75 -2.75 -6.04
C ALA A 254 -19.53 -3.86 -5.35
N GLN A 255 -18.85 -4.91 -4.89
CA GLN A 255 -19.50 -6.08 -4.23
C GLN A 255 -18.69 -6.54 -3.01
N VAL A 256 -19.37 -6.95 -1.94
CA VAL A 256 -18.76 -7.76 -0.89
C VAL A 256 -18.44 -9.14 -1.47
N SER A 257 -17.16 -9.52 -1.45
CA SER A 257 -16.72 -10.77 -2.07
C SER A 257 -17.51 -11.99 -1.54
N THR A 258 -17.95 -12.83 -2.44
CA THR A 258 -18.60 -14.12 -2.12
C THR A 258 -17.59 -15.11 -1.53
N LYS A 259 -16.30 -14.98 -1.85
CA LYS A 259 -15.22 -15.83 -1.35
C LYS A 259 -14.78 -15.41 0.05
N HIS A 260 -14.56 -14.11 0.31
CA HIS A 260 -14.11 -13.60 1.61
C HIS A 260 -14.84 -12.32 1.99
N ALA A 261 -15.71 -12.39 3.00
CA ALA A 261 -16.60 -11.28 3.39
C ALA A 261 -15.88 -10.00 3.86
N GLY A 262 -14.61 -10.08 4.26
CA GLY A 262 -13.80 -8.90 4.63
C GLY A 262 -13.29 -8.07 3.44
N PHE A 263 -13.54 -8.52 2.20
CA PHE A 263 -13.09 -7.86 0.96
C PHE A 263 -14.27 -7.25 0.22
N VAL A 264 -14.10 -6.00 -0.20
CA VAL A 264 -14.90 -5.38 -1.25
C VAL A 264 -14.12 -5.46 -2.55
N VAL A 265 -14.77 -5.92 -3.62
CA VAL A 265 -14.16 -6.11 -4.94
C VAL A 265 -14.84 -5.25 -6.00
N ASN A 266 -14.10 -4.88 -7.03
CA ASN A 266 -14.64 -4.26 -8.24
C ASN A 266 -15.18 -5.37 -9.15
N ALA A 267 -16.44 -5.77 -8.89
CA ALA A 267 -17.04 -6.96 -9.49
C ALA A 267 -17.32 -6.83 -10.98
N THR A 268 -17.65 -5.62 -11.46
CA THR A 268 -17.97 -5.35 -12.86
C THR A 268 -16.77 -4.88 -13.68
N GLY A 269 -15.65 -4.55 -13.02
CA GLY A 269 -14.50 -3.86 -13.64
C GLY A 269 -14.73 -2.34 -13.82
N ASN A 270 -15.94 -1.84 -13.58
CA ASN A 270 -16.34 -0.45 -13.78
C ASN A 270 -16.91 0.20 -12.49
N ALA A 271 -16.62 -0.36 -11.31
CA ALA A 271 -17.03 0.24 -10.06
C ALA A 271 -16.44 1.65 -9.88
N THR A 272 -17.22 2.56 -9.34
CA THR A 272 -16.78 3.89 -8.94
C THR A 272 -16.35 3.92 -7.48
N ALA A 273 -15.62 4.95 -7.07
CA ALA A 273 -15.30 5.14 -5.66
C ALA A 273 -16.57 5.46 -4.84
N ALA A 274 -17.55 6.10 -5.44
CA ALA A 274 -18.85 6.32 -4.83
C ALA A 274 -19.58 4.98 -4.53
N ASP A 275 -19.55 4.01 -5.45
CA ASP A 275 -20.11 2.67 -5.22
C ASP A 275 -19.47 1.97 -4.02
N VAL A 276 -18.13 1.99 -3.96
CA VAL A 276 -17.37 1.38 -2.85
C VAL A 276 -17.70 2.06 -1.52
N ARG A 277 -17.75 3.38 -1.49
CA ARG A 277 -18.11 4.14 -0.28
C ARG A 277 -19.53 3.85 0.18
N GLY A 278 -20.48 3.80 -0.75
CA GLY A 278 -21.86 3.42 -0.48
C GLY A 278 -21.97 2.01 0.11
N LEU A 279 -21.24 1.05 -0.47
CA LEU A 279 -21.19 -0.31 0.03
C LEU A 279 -20.54 -0.42 1.41
N ILE A 280 -19.46 0.31 1.66
CA ILE A 280 -18.81 0.39 2.99
C ILE A 280 -19.81 0.88 4.03
N HIS A 281 -20.55 1.96 3.72
CA HIS A 281 -21.56 2.53 4.63
C HIS A 281 -22.68 1.53 4.93
N GLU A 282 -23.21 0.87 3.92
CA GLU A 282 -24.27 -0.15 4.06
C GLU A 282 -23.81 -1.34 4.93
N VAL A 283 -22.57 -1.81 4.72
CA VAL A 283 -21.98 -2.87 5.56
C VAL A 283 -21.82 -2.40 7.00
N GLN A 284 -21.32 -1.19 7.23
CA GLN A 284 -21.17 -0.61 8.57
C GLN A 284 -22.52 -0.55 9.31
N GLN A 285 -23.54 -0.04 8.65
CA GLN A 285 -24.87 0.11 9.23
C GLN A 285 -25.46 -1.26 9.61
N ARG A 286 -25.51 -2.21 8.69
CA ARG A 286 -26.13 -3.53 8.94
C ARG A 286 -25.37 -4.36 9.97
N VAL A 287 -24.03 -4.29 9.99
CA VAL A 287 -23.24 -4.97 11.02
C VAL A 287 -23.48 -4.33 12.39
N TYR A 288 -23.55 -2.99 12.46
CA TYR A 288 -23.86 -2.30 13.70
C TYR A 288 -25.26 -2.63 14.23
N GLU A 289 -26.27 -2.61 13.38
CA GLU A 289 -27.66 -2.96 13.73
C GLU A 289 -27.77 -4.38 14.31
N LYS A 290 -27.02 -5.34 13.74
CA LYS A 290 -27.08 -6.73 14.15
C LYS A 290 -26.23 -7.08 15.36
N HIS A 291 -25.03 -6.53 15.44
CA HIS A 291 -24.00 -6.95 16.41
C HIS A 291 -23.60 -5.86 17.40
N GLY A 292 -24.05 -4.60 17.23
CA GLY A 292 -23.63 -3.46 18.04
C GLY A 292 -22.14 -3.08 17.86
N VAL A 293 -21.48 -3.59 16.82
CA VAL A 293 -20.05 -3.38 16.56
C VAL A 293 -19.87 -2.47 15.37
N MET A 294 -19.24 -1.31 15.57
CA MET A 294 -18.89 -0.40 14.49
C MET A 294 -17.62 -0.86 13.77
N LEU A 295 -17.72 -1.08 12.46
CA LEU A 295 -16.57 -1.37 11.61
C LEU A 295 -15.90 -0.09 11.14
N HIS A 296 -14.55 -0.05 11.18
CA HIS A 296 -13.76 1.08 10.67
C HIS A 296 -13.01 0.65 9.42
N PRO A 297 -13.03 1.44 8.32
CA PRO A 297 -12.27 1.12 7.12
C PRO A 297 -10.77 1.00 7.40
N GLU A 298 -10.12 0.00 6.79
CA GLU A 298 -8.66 -0.13 6.71
C GLU A 298 -8.15 0.48 5.40
N VAL A 299 -8.93 0.36 4.33
CA VAL A 299 -8.64 0.99 3.05
C VAL A 299 -8.58 2.52 3.21
N ARG A 300 -7.53 3.12 2.70
CA ARG A 300 -7.32 4.58 2.75
C ARG A 300 -8.04 5.24 1.58
N ILE A 301 -9.00 6.10 1.87
CA ILE A 301 -9.73 6.87 0.84
C ILE A 301 -8.96 8.17 0.62
N ILE A 302 -8.54 8.43 -0.62
CA ILE A 302 -7.73 9.59 -0.99
C ILE A 302 -8.30 10.27 -2.24
N GLY A 303 -7.98 11.56 -2.39
CA GLY A 303 -8.47 12.38 -3.51
C GLY A 303 -9.81 13.07 -3.22
N GLU A 304 -10.45 13.58 -4.26
CA GLU A 304 -11.70 14.34 -4.20
C GLU A 304 -12.90 13.50 -4.65
N ALA A 305 -14.04 13.69 -3.96
CA ALA A 305 -15.30 12.99 -4.24
C ALA A 305 -16.05 13.58 -5.42
#